data_70be83eaa9bc300b7712d6c116d5edb1
#
_entry.id   70be83eaa9bc300b7712d6c116d5edb1
#
_cell.length_a   1.000
_cell.length_b   1.000
_cell.length_c   1.000
_cell.angle_alpha   90.00
_cell.angle_beta   90.00
_cell.angle_gamma   90.00
#
_symmetry.space_group_name_H-M   'P 1'
#
loop_
_entity.id
_entity.type
_entity.pdbx_description
1 polymer ?
#
loop_
_entity_poly.entity_id
_entity_poly.type
_entity_poly.pdbx_seq_one_letter_code
_entity_poly.pdbx_strand_id
1 'polypeptide(L)'
;MALIADSGALYGLYDRSDQHHNRLRIALQAERGPIIIPAPILGEIDYLLRVRLGIDAELDFFDDIIRGSFNLEQFSHADLVRSRALVAKYRELDLGLADASVIATAERLRIDRILTVHERNFRAVRSESGKPFVLLPADLEQSTTQP
;
A
#
# COMPACT_ATOMS: atom_id res chain seq x y z
N MET A 1 -11.15 8.53 -7.72
CA MET A 1 -10.74 7.13 -7.46
C MET A 1 -9.86 7.12 -6.23
N ALA A 2 -9.77 6.01 -5.56
CA ALA A 2 -8.94 5.86 -4.36
C ALA A 2 -7.78 4.88 -4.61
N LEU A 3 -6.78 4.92 -3.76
CA LEU A 3 -5.56 4.13 -3.85
C LEU A 3 -5.23 3.59 -2.46
N ILE A 4 -4.91 2.31 -2.36
CA ILE A 4 -4.41 1.71 -1.11
C ILE A 4 -2.88 1.70 -1.16
N ALA A 5 -2.22 2.17 -0.12
CA ALA A 5 -0.76 2.17 -0.06
C ALA A 5 -0.25 1.07 0.87
N ASP A 6 0.82 0.38 0.47
CA ASP A 6 1.55 -0.53 1.35
C ASP A 6 2.72 0.19 2.05
N SER A 7 3.33 -0.49 3.02
CA SER A 7 4.40 0.08 3.84
C SER A 7 5.65 0.41 3.06
N GLY A 8 6.06 -0.44 2.13
CA GLY A 8 7.26 -0.22 1.31
C GLY A 8 7.12 0.99 0.39
N ALA A 9 5.94 1.17 -0.20
CA ALA A 9 5.67 2.34 -1.03
C ALA A 9 5.65 3.63 -0.21
N LEU A 10 5.01 3.61 0.96
CA LEU A 10 5.02 4.76 1.87
C LEU A 10 6.43 5.12 2.28
N TYR A 11 7.24 4.13 2.64
CA TYR A 11 8.65 4.36 2.97
C TYR A 11 9.39 5.07 1.83
N GLY A 12 9.26 4.57 0.60
CA GLY A 12 9.92 5.17 -0.57
C GLY A 12 9.52 6.61 -0.83
N LEU A 13 8.32 7.03 -0.44
CA LEU A 13 7.90 8.43 -0.54
C LEU A 13 8.66 9.36 0.40
N TYR A 14 9.10 8.87 1.56
CA TYR A 14 9.82 9.66 2.56
C TYR A 14 11.34 9.58 2.44
N ASP A 15 11.86 8.59 1.73
CA ASP A 15 13.31 8.42 1.54
C ASP A 15 13.73 8.90 0.15
N ARG A 16 14.26 10.11 0.09
CA ARG A 16 14.71 10.74 -1.17
C ARG A 16 15.81 9.94 -1.86
N SER A 17 16.57 9.13 -1.13
CA SER A 17 17.64 8.29 -1.66
C SER A 17 17.14 6.91 -2.14
N ASP A 18 15.87 6.58 -1.86
CA ASP A 18 15.29 5.31 -2.31
C ASP A 18 15.17 5.28 -3.84
N GLN A 19 15.52 4.13 -4.43
CA GLN A 19 15.50 3.95 -5.89
C GLN A 19 14.10 4.15 -6.50
N HIS A 20 13.05 3.97 -5.71
CA HIS A 20 11.65 4.10 -6.15
C HIS A 20 11.05 5.47 -5.84
N HIS A 21 11.79 6.35 -5.16
CA HIS A 21 11.25 7.62 -4.66
C HIS A 21 10.55 8.45 -5.75
N ASN A 22 11.22 8.69 -6.86
CA ASN A 22 10.67 9.52 -7.93
C ASN A 22 9.46 8.90 -8.62
N ARG A 23 9.48 7.59 -8.85
CA ARG A 23 8.36 6.84 -9.44
C ARG A 23 7.12 6.92 -8.56
N LEU A 24 7.30 6.69 -7.26
CA LEU A 24 6.23 6.75 -6.27
C LEU A 24 5.66 8.17 -6.16
N ARG A 25 6.51 9.17 -6.13
CA ARG A 25 6.09 10.57 -6.08
C ARG A 25 5.25 10.95 -7.29
N ILE A 26 5.67 10.55 -8.49
CA ILE A 26 4.93 10.81 -9.73
C ILE A 26 3.56 10.14 -9.68
N ALA A 27 3.50 8.87 -9.27
CA ALA A 27 2.24 8.13 -9.14
C ALA A 27 1.30 8.78 -8.13
N LEU A 28 1.83 9.21 -6.98
CA LEU A 28 1.06 9.88 -5.94
C LEU A 28 0.51 11.23 -6.41
N GLN A 29 1.32 12.02 -7.11
CA GLN A 29 0.90 13.33 -7.64
C GLN A 29 -0.16 13.22 -8.73
N ALA A 30 -0.17 12.13 -9.47
CA ALA A 30 -1.19 11.85 -10.48
C ALA A 30 -2.52 11.39 -9.87
N GLU A 31 -2.52 10.95 -8.61
CA GLU A 31 -3.73 10.46 -7.94
C GLU A 31 -4.54 11.63 -7.40
N ARG A 32 -5.83 11.66 -7.75
CA ARG A 32 -6.76 12.72 -7.30
C ARG A 32 -7.71 12.25 -6.21
N GLY A 33 -7.82 10.95 -6.00
CA GLY A 33 -8.63 10.38 -4.95
C GLY A 33 -7.87 10.22 -3.64
N PRO A 34 -8.53 9.75 -2.57
CA PRO A 34 -7.87 9.53 -1.30
C PRO A 34 -6.83 8.42 -1.37
N ILE A 35 -5.76 8.60 -0.60
CA ILE A 35 -4.72 7.59 -0.39
C ILE A 35 -4.99 6.95 0.96
N ILE A 36 -5.28 5.66 0.95
CA ILE A 36 -5.75 4.92 2.11
C ILE A 36 -4.64 4.07 2.69
N ILE A 37 -4.46 4.16 4.00
CA ILE A 37 -3.49 3.37 4.76
C ILE A 37 -4.26 2.40 5.66
N PRO A 38 -4.18 1.09 5.43
CA PRO A 38 -4.74 0.12 6.37
C PRO A 38 -4.01 0.18 7.71
N ALA A 39 -4.74 0.21 8.82
CA ALA A 39 -4.15 0.35 10.14
C ALA A 39 -3.03 -0.67 10.46
N PRO A 40 -3.11 -1.96 10.07
CA PRO A 40 -2.05 -2.92 10.40
C PRO A 40 -0.67 -2.58 9.83
N ILE A 41 -0.57 -1.79 8.76
CA ILE A 41 0.75 -1.43 8.21
C ILE A 41 1.43 -0.27 8.94
N LEU A 42 0.72 0.44 9.83
CA LEU A 42 1.27 1.60 10.55
C LEU A 42 2.53 1.24 11.34
N GLY A 43 2.50 0.15 12.07
CA GLY A 43 3.66 -0.27 12.87
C GLY A 43 4.89 -0.55 12.03
N GLU A 44 4.70 -1.16 10.87
CA GLU A 44 5.80 -1.47 9.95
C GLU A 44 6.41 -0.22 9.33
N ILE A 45 5.58 0.68 8.79
CA ILE A 45 6.09 1.93 8.21
C ILE A 45 6.71 2.85 9.27
N ASP A 46 6.12 2.93 10.44
CA ASP A 46 6.66 3.69 11.57
C ASP A 46 8.07 3.19 11.93
N TYR A 47 8.22 1.89 12.09
CA TYR A 47 9.51 1.27 12.39
C TYR A 47 10.56 1.59 11.32
N LEU A 48 10.21 1.42 10.05
CA LEU A 48 11.13 1.68 8.93
C LEU A 48 11.58 3.14 8.89
N LEU A 49 10.64 4.08 9.05
CA LEU A 49 10.96 5.51 9.07
C LEU A 49 11.88 5.86 10.24
N ARG A 50 11.54 5.41 11.44
CA ARG A 50 12.30 5.71 12.65
C ARG A 50 13.74 5.16 12.58
N VAL A 51 13.89 3.90 12.18
CA VAL A 51 15.19 3.23 12.15
C VAL A 51 16.08 3.74 11.03
N ARG A 52 15.51 4.01 9.86
CA ARG A 52 16.30 4.36 8.66
C ARG A 52 16.48 5.87 8.46
N LEU A 53 15.47 6.66 8.79
CA LEU A 53 15.47 8.11 8.53
C LEU A 53 15.45 8.96 9.80
N GLY A 54 15.04 8.42 10.93
CA GLY A 54 15.01 9.11 12.21
C GLY A 54 13.65 9.67 12.58
N ILE A 55 13.59 10.29 13.76
CA ILE A 55 12.36 10.77 14.38
C ILE A 55 11.65 11.85 13.56
N ASP A 56 12.40 12.71 12.87
CA ASP A 56 11.79 13.82 12.12
C ASP A 56 10.94 13.29 10.96
N ALA A 57 11.44 12.27 10.24
CA ALA A 57 10.67 11.62 9.17
C ALA A 57 9.43 10.90 9.72
N GLU A 58 9.56 10.25 10.86
CA GLU A 58 8.42 9.62 11.56
C GLU A 58 7.35 10.65 11.90
N LEU A 59 7.75 11.79 12.47
CA LEU A 59 6.82 12.87 12.82
C LEU A 59 6.16 13.48 11.58
N ASP A 60 6.90 13.67 10.50
CA ASP A 60 6.36 14.17 9.24
C ASP A 60 5.26 13.25 8.70
N PHE A 61 5.47 11.94 8.79
CA PHE A 61 4.47 10.95 8.39
C PHE A 61 3.21 11.05 9.25
N PHE A 62 3.34 11.17 10.58
CA PHE A 62 2.20 11.35 11.46
C PHE A 62 1.44 12.63 11.11
N ASP A 63 2.15 13.72 10.86
CA ASP A 63 1.56 15.00 10.49
C ASP A 63 0.78 14.90 9.18
N ASP A 64 1.29 14.16 8.21
CA ASP A 64 0.60 13.95 6.92
C ASP A 64 -0.71 13.19 7.10
N ILE A 65 -0.75 12.19 7.99
CA ILE A 65 -2.00 11.50 8.33
C ILE A 65 -2.97 12.45 9.05
N ILE A 66 -2.47 13.18 10.04
CA ILE A 66 -3.30 14.10 10.84
C ILE A 66 -3.92 15.20 9.97
N ARG A 67 -3.17 15.71 8.99
CA ARG A 67 -3.67 16.72 8.04
C ARG A 67 -4.63 16.16 6.99
N GLY A 68 -4.73 14.83 6.87
CA GLY A 68 -5.58 14.19 5.88
C GLY A 68 -4.94 13.99 4.51
N SER A 69 -3.61 14.13 4.39
CA SER A 69 -2.89 13.77 3.16
C SER A 69 -3.00 12.28 2.88
N PHE A 70 -3.04 11.48 3.94
CA PHE A 70 -3.36 10.06 3.91
C PHE A 70 -4.55 9.80 4.83
N ASN A 71 -5.40 8.87 4.44
CA ASN A 71 -6.56 8.46 5.22
C ASN A 71 -6.28 7.12 5.91
N LEU A 72 -6.28 7.14 7.23
CA LEU A 72 -6.10 5.93 8.03
C LEU A 72 -7.41 5.14 8.06
N GLU A 73 -7.36 3.90 7.59
CA GLU A 73 -8.51 3.00 7.56
C GLU A 73 -8.46 2.00 8.70
N GLN A 74 -9.58 1.87 9.41
CA GLN A 74 -9.71 0.94 10.53
C GLN A 74 -9.64 -0.50 10.05
N PHE A 75 -9.10 -1.37 10.91
CA PHE A 75 -9.01 -2.80 10.67
C PHE A 75 -9.91 -3.50 11.69
N SER A 76 -10.99 -4.09 11.20
CA SER A 76 -12.00 -4.73 12.03
C SER A 76 -11.72 -6.21 12.26
N HIS A 77 -12.52 -6.83 13.12
CA HIS A 77 -12.53 -8.29 13.29
C HIS A 77 -12.81 -9.00 11.95
N ALA A 78 -13.77 -8.50 11.18
CA ALA A 78 -14.07 -9.06 9.85
C ALA A 78 -12.90 -8.97 8.88
N ASP A 79 -12.15 -7.88 8.93
CA ASP A 79 -10.93 -7.73 8.14
C ASP A 79 -9.85 -8.75 8.53
N LEU A 80 -9.75 -9.06 9.83
CA LEU A 80 -8.84 -10.10 10.30
C LEU A 80 -9.26 -11.47 9.81
N VAL A 81 -10.55 -11.79 9.85
CA VAL A 81 -11.09 -13.06 9.32
C VAL A 81 -10.74 -13.20 7.84
N ARG A 82 -10.94 -12.15 7.06
CA ARG A 82 -10.58 -12.16 5.63
C ARG A 82 -9.08 -12.29 5.42
N SER A 83 -8.27 -11.57 6.19
CA SER A 83 -6.80 -11.63 6.13
C SER A 83 -6.30 -13.04 6.43
N ARG A 84 -6.87 -13.70 7.45
CA ARG A 84 -6.54 -15.10 7.76
C ARG A 84 -6.82 -16.02 6.57
N ALA A 85 -7.97 -15.86 5.93
CA ALA A 85 -8.33 -16.67 4.77
C ALA A 85 -7.34 -16.47 3.60
N LEU A 86 -6.90 -15.23 3.37
CA LEU A 86 -5.90 -14.93 2.34
C LEU A 86 -4.55 -15.58 2.65
N VAL A 87 -4.08 -15.47 3.88
CA VAL A 87 -2.81 -16.09 4.30
C VAL A 87 -2.88 -17.61 4.11
N ALA A 88 -4.00 -18.23 4.49
CA ALA A 88 -4.21 -19.68 4.34
C ALA A 88 -4.27 -20.11 2.87
N LYS A 89 -4.97 -19.35 2.03
CA LYS A 89 -5.12 -19.65 0.59
C LYS A 89 -3.79 -19.53 -0.17
N TYR A 90 -2.99 -18.53 0.17
CA TYR A 90 -1.74 -18.20 -0.53
C TYR A 90 -0.50 -18.54 0.31
N ARG A 91 -0.49 -19.71 0.95
CA ARG A 91 0.61 -20.17 1.81
C ARG A 91 1.98 -20.08 1.14
N GLU A 92 2.03 -20.38 -0.15
CA GLU A 92 3.27 -20.41 -0.93
C GLU A 92 3.84 -19.03 -1.23
N LEU A 93 3.03 -17.98 -1.11
CA LEU A 93 3.46 -16.60 -1.32
C LEU A 93 4.07 -15.98 -0.07
N ASP A 94 3.96 -16.65 1.08
CA ASP A 94 4.44 -16.13 2.35
C ASP A 94 3.85 -14.75 2.67
N LEU A 95 2.52 -14.60 2.43
CA LEU A 95 1.81 -13.37 2.76
C LEU A 95 1.79 -13.17 4.28
N GLY A 96 2.30 -12.04 4.75
CA GLY A 96 2.13 -11.62 6.13
C GLY A 96 0.83 -10.85 6.33
N LEU A 97 0.57 -10.48 7.58
CA LEU A 97 -0.61 -9.68 7.94
C LEU A 97 -0.63 -8.33 7.20
N ALA A 98 0.53 -7.70 7.02
CA ALA A 98 0.61 -6.42 6.32
C ALA A 98 0.03 -6.52 4.91
N ASP A 99 0.54 -7.45 4.08
CA ASP A 99 0.05 -7.65 2.72
C ASP A 99 -1.41 -8.08 2.70
N ALA A 100 -1.78 -9.03 3.56
CA ALA A 100 -3.15 -9.50 3.65
C ALA A 100 -4.12 -8.38 4.04
N SER A 101 -3.72 -7.49 4.95
CA SER A 101 -4.54 -6.35 5.35
C SER A 101 -4.77 -5.35 4.21
N VAL A 102 -3.77 -5.14 3.37
CA VAL A 102 -3.90 -4.29 2.17
C VAL A 102 -4.94 -4.90 1.23
N ILE A 103 -4.86 -6.19 0.95
CA ILE A 103 -5.80 -6.88 0.08
C ILE A 103 -7.21 -6.87 0.66
N ALA A 104 -7.37 -7.23 1.93
CA ALA A 104 -8.67 -7.27 2.60
C ALA A 104 -9.33 -5.89 2.63
N THR A 105 -8.56 -4.83 2.89
CA THR A 105 -9.06 -3.45 2.86
C THR A 105 -9.46 -3.03 1.46
N ALA A 106 -8.66 -3.36 0.46
CA ALA A 106 -8.97 -3.07 -0.95
C ALA A 106 -10.29 -3.72 -1.37
N GLU A 107 -10.48 -5.00 -1.04
CA GLU A 107 -11.71 -5.72 -1.36
C GLU A 107 -12.93 -5.09 -0.68
N ARG A 108 -12.84 -4.80 0.62
CA ARG A 108 -13.95 -4.22 1.39
C ARG A 108 -14.36 -2.84 0.85
N LEU A 109 -13.38 -2.02 0.51
CA LEU A 109 -13.63 -0.67 -0.04
C LEU A 109 -13.87 -0.65 -1.54
N ARG A 110 -13.79 -1.81 -2.20
CA ARG A 110 -13.93 -1.96 -3.66
C ARG A 110 -12.93 -1.09 -4.43
N ILE A 111 -11.69 -1.08 -3.95
CA ILE A 111 -10.58 -0.39 -4.57
C ILE A 111 -9.67 -1.45 -5.19
N ASP A 112 -9.37 -1.34 -6.47
CA ASP A 112 -8.55 -2.31 -7.19
C ASP A 112 -7.11 -1.81 -7.44
N ARG A 113 -6.77 -0.61 -6.95
CA ARG A 113 -5.50 0.06 -7.19
C ARG A 113 -4.66 0.09 -5.91
N ILE A 114 -3.44 -0.41 -6.01
CA ILE A 114 -2.50 -0.51 -4.88
C ILE A 114 -1.20 0.20 -5.25
N LEU A 115 -0.73 1.10 -4.37
CA LEU A 115 0.59 1.70 -4.46
C LEU A 115 1.59 0.78 -3.76
N THR A 116 2.48 0.16 -4.52
CA THR A 116 3.44 -0.83 -4.02
C THR A 116 4.70 -0.87 -4.86
N VAL A 117 5.81 -1.23 -4.23
CA VAL A 117 7.07 -1.58 -4.91
C VAL A 117 7.36 -3.08 -4.81
N HIS A 118 6.51 -3.85 -4.14
CA HIS A 118 6.58 -5.30 -3.99
C HIS A 118 5.49 -5.98 -4.82
N GLU A 119 5.71 -6.07 -6.12
CA GLU A 119 4.67 -6.50 -7.05
C GLU A 119 4.30 -7.99 -6.94
N ARG A 120 5.28 -8.85 -6.63
CA ARG A 120 5.13 -10.31 -6.72
C ARG A 120 3.87 -10.84 -6.03
N ASN A 121 3.68 -10.49 -4.77
CA ASN A 121 2.56 -11.02 -3.99
C ASN A 121 1.23 -10.47 -4.49
N PHE A 122 1.17 -9.18 -4.79
CA PHE A 122 -0.07 -8.55 -5.27
C PHE A 122 -0.44 -8.97 -6.70
N ARG A 123 0.54 -9.32 -7.53
CA ARG A 123 0.29 -9.88 -8.88
C ARG A 123 -0.34 -11.27 -8.81
N ALA A 124 0.09 -12.08 -7.84
CA ALA A 124 -0.35 -13.46 -7.71
C ALA A 124 -1.74 -13.59 -7.11
N VAL A 125 -2.17 -12.62 -6.31
CA VAL A 125 -3.45 -12.63 -5.62
C VAL A 125 -4.56 -12.07 -6.51
N ARG A 126 -5.75 -12.65 -6.41
CA ARG A 126 -6.97 -12.14 -7.05
C ARG A 126 -7.94 -11.70 -5.97
N SER A 127 -8.64 -10.61 -6.21
CA SER A 127 -9.76 -10.17 -5.37
C SER A 127 -10.89 -11.22 -5.40
N GLU A 128 -11.86 -11.10 -4.52
CA GLU A 128 -13.05 -11.98 -4.53
C GLU A 128 -13.79 -11.95 -5.87
N SER A 129 -13.74 -10.83 -6.58
CA SER A 129 -14.32 -10.69 -7.92
C SER A 129 -13.54 -11.42 -9.02
N GLY A 130 -12.37 -11.98 -8.69
CA GLY A 130 -11.47 -12.64 -9.64
C GLY A 130 -10.62 -11.69 -10.49
N LYS A 131 -10.75 -10.39 -10.30
CA LYS A 131 -9.98 -9.38 -11.05
C LYS A 131 -8.59 -9.19 -10.46
N PRO A 132 -7.57 -8.95 -11.31
CA PRO A 132 -6.25 -8.57 -10.84
C PRO A 132 -6.26 -7.16 -10.25
N PHE A 133 -5.35 -6.90 -9.32
CA PHE A 133 -5.10 -5.54 -8.85
C PHE A 133 -4.26 -4.76 -9.87
N VAL A 134 -4.53 -3.47 -9.95
CA VAL A 134 -3.70 -2.51 -10.69
C VAL A 134 -2.61 -2.03 -9.73
N LEU A 135 -1.36 -2.27 -10.06
CA LEU A 135 -0.23 -1.95 -9.20
C LEU A 135 0.50 -0.70 -9.70
N LEU A 136 0.57 0.32 -8.86
CA LEU A 136 1.24 1.57 -9.18
C LEU A 136 2.55 1.65 -8.38
N PRO A 137 3.62 2.19 -8.93
CA PRO A 137 3.72 2.90 -10.21
C PRO A 137 3.85 2.01 -11.46
N ALA A 138 4.08 0.71 -11.31
CA ALA A 138 4.45 -0.18 -12.43
C ALA A 138 3.44 -0.14 -13.58
N ASP A 139 2.14 -0.26 -13.29
CA ASP A 139 1.11 -0.31 -14.33
C ASP A 139 0.87 1.05 -15.00
N LEU A 140 1.14 2.14 -14.29
CA LEU A 140 1.08 3.48 -14.85
C LEU A 140 2.19 3.68 -15.90
N GLU A 141 3.40 3.19 -15.61
CA GLU A 141 4.55 3.31 -16.51
C GLU A 141 4.36 2.52 -17.79
N GLN A 142 3.73 1.34 -17.72
CA GLN A 142 3.42 0.52 -18.88
C GLN A 142 2.43 1.19 -19.82
N SER A 143 1.47 1.94 -19.29
CA SER A 143 0.48 2.68 -20.09
C SER A 143 1.09 3.83 -20.85
N THR A 144 2.23 4.37 -20.42
CA THR A 144 2.92 5.49 -21.07
C THR A 144 3.89 5.03 -22.18
N THR A 145 4.23 3.73 -22.20
CA THR A 145 5.21 3.16 -23.14
C THR A 145 4.57 2.56 -24.39
N GLN A 146 3.24 2.46 -24.45
CA GLN A 146 2.55 2.02 -25.66
C GLN A 146 2.32 3.23 -26.59
N PRO A 147 2.82 3.18 -27.82
CA PRO A 147 2.57 4.22 -28.82
C PRO A 147 1.11 4.27 -29.26
#